data_735dde758c5e80db04a4af9006a4d12c
#
_entry.id   735dde758c5e80db04a4af9006a4d12c
#
_cell.length_a   1.000
_cell.length_b   1.000
_cell.length_c   1.000
_cell.angle_alpha   90.00
_cell.angle_beta   90.00
_cell.angle_gamma   90.00
#
_symmetry.space_group_name_H-M   'P 1'
#
loop_
_entity.id
_entity.type
_entity.pdbx_description
1 polymer ?
#
loop_
_entity_poly.entity_id
_entity_poly.type
_entity_poly.pdbx_seq_one_letter_code
_entity_poly.pdbx_strand_id
1 'polypeptide(L)'
;DQDSSVDIQSSGDVFVDGTISSSESNTVDNGGSIKILANRIALEDGARISSSGSNSGGEILIGGNYLGKGPEPNASATVILDGAEITADALNSGDGGRVIVWSDDYTNFSGSITARGSSIGIGGFVETSSKNNLQAFGSVDSSGGIQGGEWLLDPANVELVSGSSNTNVNGANLFTPSASGAQIGVANIVSALESGNNVYVTTQNGDVAEAGTITVSAAISSGNSGTRDLVLFASEDITVNADITATNNKLNVTLRAQGDVSLGAGVDITTLGGDFLVSGANDTGAVFGGAADGAGSFTSSSTSTIITTGKNDTAGGTVTISSAVRNPGTANTTGNISIGGDITTSGGTVTSSGAGKAGGNVSIEARNAGTLTISTGADITTTGSAAHTSGAGGAGGNV
;
A
#
# COMPACT_ATOMS: atom_id res chain seq x y z
N ASP A 1 23.02 16.45 -24.20
CA ASP A 1 21.88 16.50 -23.30
C ASP A 1 22.31 15.74 -22.04
N GLN A 2 22.79 16.46 -21.02
CA GLN A 2 23.04 15.88 -19.71
C GLN A 2 21.84 16.23 -18.86
N ASP A 3 21.16 15.21 -18.33
CA ASP A 3 20.14 15.40 -17.31
C ASP A 3 20.74 16.23 -16.18
N SER A 4 20.08 17.32 -15.77
CA SER A 4 20.57 18.16 -14.69
C SER A 4 20.59 17.39 -13.38
N SER A 5 21.64 17.55 -12.58
CA SER A 5 21.73 16.86 -11.29
C SER A 5 22.10 17.82 -10.17
N VAL A 6 21.49 17.65 -9.02
CA VAL A 6 21.83 18.33 -7.78
C VAL A 6 22.19 17.27 -6.74
N ASP A 7 23.38 17.38 -6.18
CA ASP A 7 23.86 16.45 -5.14
C ASP A 7 24.30 17.26 -3.91
N ILE A 8 23.58 17.10 -2.81
CA ILE A 8 23.84 17.73 -1.52
C ILE A 8 24.25 16.64 -0.55
N GLN A 9 25.49 16.71 -0.06
CA GLN A 9 26.02 15.75 0.90
C GLN A 9 26.55 16.43 2.15
N SER A 10 26.25 15.89 3.32
CA SER A 10 26.73 16.36 4.61
C SER A 10 26.90 15.21 5.60
N SER A 11 27.91 15.25 6.44
CA SER A 11 28.04 14.34 7.58
C SER A 11 27.24 14.79 8.80
N GLY A 12 26.67 16.00 8.78
CA GLY A 12 25.85 16.59 9.84
C GLY A 12 24.40 16.68 9.44
N ASP A 13 23.75 17.74 9.88
CA ASP A 13 22.34 18.03 9.59
C ASP A 13 22.22 18.89 8.33
N VAL A 14 21.15 18.65 7.56
CA VAL A 14 20.75 19.48 6.42
C VAL A 14 19.30 19.96 6.66
N PHE A 15 19.11 21.26 6.61
CA PHE A 15 17.81 21.91 6.68
C PHE A 15 17.55 22.60 5.34
N VAL A 16 16.38 22.38 4.79
CA VAL A 16 15.94 22.99 3.52
C VAL A 16 14.67 23.77 3.77
N ASP A 17 14.71 25.09 3.55
CA ASP A 17 13.57 26.02 3.68
C ASP A 17 13.24 26.72 2.34
N GLY A 18 13.92 26.36 1.26
CA GLY A 18 13.81 26.99 -0.05
C GLY A 18 13.60 26.00 -1.18
N THR A 19 13.91 26.40 -2.40
CA THR A 19 13.71 25.63 -3.61
C THR A 19 15.00 24.97 -4.09
N ILE A 20 14.95 23.66 -4.33
CA ILE A 20 15.97 22.88 -5.03
C ILE A 20 15.30 22.29 -6.27
N SER A 21 15.83 22.57 -7.45
CA SER A 21 15.25 22.10 -8.70
C SER A 21 16.33 21.57 -9.65
N SER A 22 16.05 20.41 -10.22
CA SER A 22 16.72 19.84 -11.39
C SER A 22 15.77 19.75 -12.58
N SER A 23 14.67 20.51 -12.54
CA SER A 23 13.69 20.57 -13.63
C SER A 23 14.25 21.37 -14.79
N GLU A 24 14.13 20.84 -15.99
CA GLU A 24 14.48 21.55 -17.22
C GLU A 24 13.24 22.21 -17.82
N SER A 25 13.43 23.42 -18.38
CA SER A 25 12.31 24.22 -18.92
C SER A 25 12.05 24.00 -20.42
N ASN A 26 12.76 23.09 -21.05
CA ASN A 26 12.62 22.81 -22.47
C ASN A 26 11.46 21.84 -22.73
N THR A 27 10.88 21.92 -23.90
CA THR A 27 9.65 21.17 -24.26
C THR A 27 9.83 19.68 -24.51
N VAL A 28 11.04 19.13 -24.34
CA VAL A 28 11.39 17.73 -24.65
C VAL A 28 12.31 17.09 -23.61
N ASP A 29 12.47 17.67 -22.44
CA ASP A 29 13.43 17.17 -21.45
C ASP A 29 12.78 16.31 -20.38
N ASN A 30 13.52 15.31 -19.90
CA ASN A 30 13.17 14.52 -18.73
C ASN A 30 13.53 15.30 -17.46
N GLY A 31 12.91 14.99 -16.36
CA GLY A 31 13.34 15.47 -15.05
C GLY A 31 14.74 14.97 -14.73
N GLY A 32 15.55 15.79 -14.06
CA GLY A 32 16.91 15.43 -13.69
C GLY A 32 16.97 14.58 -12.42
N SER A 33 18.08 14.64 -11.70
CA SER A 33 18.29 13.91 -10.45
C SER A 33 18.58 14.86 -9.30
N ILE A 34 17.97 14.64 -8.15
CA ILE A 34 18.27 15.35 -6.90
C ILE A 34 18.61 14.33 -5.82
N LYS A 35 19.75 14.53 -5.16
CA LYS A 35 20.15 13.76 -4.00
C LYS A 35 20.40 14.70 -2.82
N ILE A 36 19.75 14.42 -1.69
CA ILE A 36 19.96 15.11 -0.41
C ILE A 36 20.33 14.03 0.60
N LEU A 37 21.63 13.93 0.91
CA LEU A 37 22.20 12.87 1.73
C LEU A 37 22.95 13.49 2.92
N ALA A 38 22.48 13.20 4.12
CA ALA A 38 23.06 13.73 5.36
C ALA A 38 22.79 12.79 6.53
N ASN A 39 23.44 13.03 7.67
CA ASN A 39 23.11 12.25 8.87
C ASN A 39 21.66 12.49 9.31
N ARG A 40 21.21 13.76 9.31
CA ARG A 40 19.79 14.09 9.54
C ARG A 40 19.34 15.15 8.54
N ILE A 41 18.12 15.01 8.04
CA ILE A 41 17.56 15.88 7.01
C ILE A 41 16.20 16.39 7.45
N ALA A 42 15.97 17.69 7.29
CA ALA A 42 14.65 18.29 7.44
C ALA A 42 14.30 19.14 6.21
N LEU A 43 13.19 18.83 5.58
CA LEU A 43 12.52 19.75 4.67
C LEU A 43 11.49 20.54 5.47
N GLU A 44 11.72 21.85 5.62
CA GLU A 44 10.90 22.74 6.42
C GLU A 44 9.63 23.19 5.67
N ASP A 45 8.71 23.81 6.38
CA ASP A 45 7.53 24.42 5.76
C ASP A 45 7.96 25.43 4.67
N GLY A 46 7.42 25.25 3.48
CA GLY A 46 7.80 26.05 2.31
C GLY A 46 8.93 25.47 1.46
N ALA A 47 9.62 24.40 1.89
CA ALA A 47 10.60 23.71 1.05
C ALA A 47 9.95 23.18 -0.23
N ARG A 48 10.66 23.35 -1.36
CA ARG A 48 10.23 22.91 -2.70
C ARG A 48 11.34 22.14 -3.37
N ILE A 49 11.15 20.84 -3.55
CA ILE A 49 12.13 19.98 -4.23
C ILE A 49 11.48 19.51 -5.54
N SER A 50 12.08 19.84 -6.68
CA SER A 50 11.48 19.53 -7.98
C SER A 50 12.45 18.91 -8.96
N SER A 51 12.09 17.72 -9.44
CA SER A 51 12.75 17.00 -10.54
C SER A 51 11.73 16.67 -11.64
N SER A 52 10.76 17.57 -11.86
CA SER A 52 9.74 17.38 -12.90
C SER A 52 10.33 17.67 -14.28
N GLY A 53 9.84 16.95 -15.30
CA GLY A 53 10.27 17.14 -16.69
C GLY A 53 9.10 17.17 -17.65
N SER A 54 9.35 17.67 -18.86
CA SER A 54 8.32 17.73 -19.90
C SER A 54 7.88 16.36 -20.38
N ASN A 55 8.83 15.43 -20.55
CA ASN A 55 8.58 14.07 -21.06
C ASN A 55 8.41 13.03 -19.97
N SER A 56 9.17 13.14 -18.87
CA SER A 56 9.06 12.24 -17.73
C SER A 56 9.50 12.95 -16.46
N GLY A 57 9.00 12.49 -15.31
CA GLY A 57 9.56 12.86 -14.02
C GLY A 57 10.97 12.30 -13.86
N GLY A 58 11.78 12.93 -13.00
CA GLY A 58 13.14 12.53 -12.67
C GLY A 58 13.22 11.70 -11.39
N GLU A 59 14.42 11.69 -10.80
CA GLU A 59 14.68 10.95 -9.56
C GLU A 59 14.99 11.91 -8.41
N ILE A 60 14.40 11.66 -7.24
CA ILE A 60 14.67 12.38 -6.00
C ILE A 60 14.98 11.36 -4.91
N LEU A 61 16.18 11.46 -4.32
CA LEU A 61 16.62 10.64 -3.19
C LEU A 61 16.88 11.54 -1.98
N ILE A 62 16.15 11.31 -0.88
CA ILE A 62 16.30 12.06 0.37
C ILE A 62 16.57 11.06 1.50
N GLY A 63 17.75 11.14 2.07
CA GLY A 63 18.16 10.34 3.22
C GLY A 63 18.54 8.89 2.92
N GLY A 64 18.57 8.48 1.66
CA GLY A 64 18.97 7.14 1.26
C GLY A 64 18.41 6.73 -0.09
N ASN A 65 18.58 5.46 -0.45
CA ASN A 65 18.06 4.88 -1.68
C ASN A 65 16.99 3.82 -1.36
N TYR A 66 16.41 3.24 -2.39
CA TYR A 66 15.35 2.24 -2.34
C TYR A 66 15.62 1.16 -1.29
N LEU A 67 14.69 1.01 -0.33
CA LEU A 67 14.78 0.09 0.79
C LEU A 67 16.05 0.28 1.66
N GLY A 68 16.62 1.47 1.70
CA GLY A 68 17.89 1.74 2.39
C GLY A 68 19.09 1.00 1.82
N LYS A 69 18.97 0.51 0.58
CA LYS A 69 20.00 -0.28 -0.12
C LYS A 69 20.61 0.58 -1.23
N GLY A 70 21.84 0.28 -1.61
CA GLY A 70 22.53 1.04 -2.65
C GLY A 70 23.83 1.66 -2.14
N PRO A 71 24.51 2.45 -2.97
CA PRO A 71 25.77 3.06 -2.61
C PRO A 71 25.61 4.35 -1.78
N GLU A 72 24.41 4.94 -1.76
CA GLU A 72 24.12 6.17 -1.02
C GLU A 72 24.11 5.88 0.49
N PRO A 73 24.75 6.77 1.31
CA PRO A 73 24.66 6.64 2.76
C PRO A 73 23.23 6.91 3.25
N ASN A 74 22.77 6.13 4.21
CA ASN A 74 21.48 6.34 4.83
C ASN A 74 21.54 7.42 5.91
N ALA A 75 20.50 8.24 5.98
CA ALA A 75 20.29 9.16 7.09
C ALA A 75 19.88 8.36 8.35
N SER A 76 20.23 8.86 9.52
CA SER A 76 19.64 8.38 10.77
C SER A 76 18.21 8.89 10.92
N ALA A 77 17.91 10.13 10.49
CA ALA A 77 16.56 10.67 10.52
C ALA A 77 16.26 11.57 9.31
N THR A 78 15.05 11.43 8.78
CA THR A 78 14.52 12.27 7.68
C THR A 78 13.15 12.80 8.05
N VAL A 79 12.98 14.12 8.00
CA VAL A 79 11.74 14.81 8.38
C VAL A 79 11.26 15.68 7.22
N ILE A 80 10.05 15.42 6.77
CA ILE A 80 9.36 16.24 5.76
C ILE A 80 8.18 16.89 6.45
N LEU A 81 8.30 18.17 6.75
CA LEU A 81 7.25 18.91 7.46
C LEU A 81 6.02 19.19 6.58
N ASP A 82 4.91 19.45 7.24
CA ASP A 82 3.70 19.95 6.59
C ASP A 82 4.02 21.27 5.85
N GLY A 83 3.55 21.41 4.61
CA GLY A 83 3.89 22.53 3.73
C GLY A 83 5.15 22.31 2.87
N ALA A 84 5.98 21.29 3.13
CA ALA A 84 7.03 20.90 2.19
C ALA A 84 6.46 20.13 1.00
N GLU A 85 6.95 20.43 -0.21
CA GLU A 85 6.50 19.80 -1.45
C GLU A 85 7.66 19.17 -2.20
N ILE A 86 7.47 17.93 -2.65
CA ILE A 86 8.42 17.18 -3.47
C ILE A 86 7.72 16.79 -4.77
N THR A 87 8.29 17.13 -5.92
CA THR A 87 7.64 16.89 -7.21
C THR A 87 8.58 16.23 -8.21
N ALA A 88 8.13 15.12 -8.80
CA ALA A 88 8.81 14.40 -9.87
C ALA A 88 7.80 14.06 -10.99
N ASP A 89 7.06 15.06 -11.46
CA ASP A 89 5.96 14.90 -12.40
C ASP A 89 6.42 14.89 -13.86
N ALA A 90 5.72 14.14 -14.72
CA ALA A 90 5.74 14.30 -16.16
C ALA A 90 4.70 15.36 -16.59
N LEU A 91 5.17 16.51 -17.07
CA LEU A 91 4.30 17.68 -17.27
C LEU A 91 3.48 17.61 -18.56
N ASN A 92 4.02 17.05 -19.64
CA ASN A 92 3.37 17.03 -20.97
C ASN A 92 3.15 15.61 -21.48
N SER A 93 4.15 14.74 -21.37
CA SER A 93 4.08 13.37 -21.88
C SER A 93 4.89 12.43 -20.97
N GLY A 94 4.70 11.12 -21.11
CA GLY A 94 5.48 10.09 -20.41
C GLY A 94 5.11 9.88 -18.95
N ASP A 95 5.97 9.16 -18.26
CA ASP A 95 5.69 8.58 -16.96
C ASP A 95 6.15 9.48 -15.80
N GLY A 96 5.50 9.35 -14.65
CA GLY A 96 5.93 9.98 -13.41
C GLY A 96 7.31 9.48 -12.97
N GLY A 97 7.99 10.29 -12.16
CA GLY A 97 9.34 10.01 -11.70
C GLY A 97 9.40 9.08 -10.48
N ARG A 98 10.54 9.09 -9.84
CA ARG A 98 10.84 8.27 -8.67
C ARG A 98 11.26 9.13 -7.50
N VAL A 99 10.59 8.97 -6.37
CA VAL A 99 10.90 9.69 -5.14
C VAL A 99 11.14 8.70 -4.01
N ILE A 100 12.29 8.78 -3.35
CA ILE A 100 12.64 7.98 -2.19
C ILE A 100 12.90 8.91 -1.00
N VAL A 101 12.19 8.66 0.10
CA VAL A 101 12.43 9.26 1.41
C VAL A 101 12.74 8.13 2.39
N TRP A 102 13.96 8.11 2.90
CA TRP A 102 14.47 7.03 3.74
C TRP A 102 15.20 7.52 4.98
N SER A 103 15.18 6.71 6.02
CA SER A 103 16.12 6.78 7.13
C SER A 103 16.27 5.44 7.84
N ASP A 104 17.35 5.26 8.59
CA ASP A 104 17.55 4.05 9.38
C ASP A 104 16.78 4.07 10.70
N ASP A 105 16.65 5.24 11.37
CA ASP A 105 16.04 5.30 12.70
C ASP A 105 14.64 5.93 12.68
N TYR A 106 14.47 7.09 12.03
CA TYR A 106 13.22 7.83 12.09
C TYR A 106 12.90 8.60 10.81
N THR A 107 11.79 8.28 10.20
CA THR A 107 11.21 9.12 9.13
C THR A 107 9.87 9.70 9.60
N ASN A 108 9.76 11.04 9.50
CA ASN A 108 8.47 11.75 9.57
C ASN A 108 8.13 12.28 8.19
N PHE A 109 7.00 11.87 7.67
CA PHE A 109 6.47 12.38 6.42
C PHE A 109 5.10 13.03 6.66
N SER A 110 5.04 14.34 6.62
CA SER A 110 3.82 15.14 6.80
C SER A 110 3.54 16.08 5.62
N GLY A 111 4.48 16.27 4.70
CA GLY A 111 4.35 17.10 3.50
C GLY A 111 3.60 16.43 2.36
N SER A 112 3.87 16.86 1.15
CA SER A 112 3.27 16.30 -0.07
C SER A 112 4.32 15.84 -1.07
N ILE A 113 4.07 14.71 -1.72
CA ILE A 113 4.89 14.18 -2.80
C ILE A 113 4.01 13.97 -4.02
N THR A 114 4.45 14.45 -5.18
CA THR A 114 3.85 14.09 -6.46
C THR A 114 4.86 13.45 -7.39
N ALA A 115 4.44 12.38 -8.07
CA ALA A 115 5.19 11.68 -9.11
C ALA A 115 4.22 11.29 -10.22
N ARG A 116 3.48 12.27 -10.73
CA ARG A 116 2.39 12.05 -11.67
C ARG A 116 2.91 11.76 -13.07
N GLY A 117 2.32 10.75 -13.71
CA GLY A 117 2.42 10.58 -15.16
C GLY A 117 1.51 11.55 -15.89
N SER A 118 1.82 11.84 -17.14
CA SER A 118 0.97 12.62 -18.02
C SER A 118 -0.35 11.90 -18.34
N SER A 119 -1.23 12.55 -19.10
CA SER A 119 -2.48 11.93 -19.57
C SER A 119 -2.30 10.67 -20.45
N ILE A 120 -1.10 10.45 -20.96
CA ILE A 120 -0.71 9.30 -21.78
C ILE A 120 0.44 8.49 -21.14
N GLY A 121 0.75 8.72 -19.88
CA GLY A 121 1.81 8.08 -19.13
C GLY A 121 1.29 7.27 -17.96
N ILE A 122 2.20 6.53 -17.36
CA ILE A 122 2.00 5.77 -16.13
C ILE A 122 2.42 6.65 -14.95
N GLY A 123 1.78 6.50 -13.81
CA GLY A 123 2.20 7.14 -12.56
C GLY A 123 3.56 6.65 -12.09
N GLY A 124 4.27 7.46 -11.32
CA GLY A 124 5.60 7.15 -10.83
C GLY A 124 5.62 6.27 -9.59
N PHE A 125 6.79 6.19 -9.00
CA PHE A 125 7.05 5.42 -7.79
C PHE A 125 7.45 6.33 -6.64
N VAL A 126 6.80 6.19 -5.52
CA VAL A 126 7.12 6.90 -4.28
C VAL A 126 7.38 5.91 -3.16
N GLU A 127 8.47 6.08 -2.43
CA GLU A 127 8.76 5.39 -1.19
C GLU A 127 8.90 6.40 -0.06
N THR A 128 8.17 6.18 1.03
CA THR A 128 8.37 6.88 2.31
C THR A 128 8.52 5.83 3.39
N SER A 129 9.75 5.60 3.81
CA SER A 129 10.10 4.45 4.62
C SER A 129 11.08 4.79 5.73
N SER A 130 11.17 3.94 6.73
CA SER A 130 12.21 3.95 7.74
C SER A 130 12.48 2.53 8.18
N LYS A 131 13.75 2.19 8.37
CA LYS A 131 14.10 0.88 8.89
C LYS A 131 13.47 0.60 10.27
N ASN A 132 13.32 1.63 11.11
CA ASN A 132 12.73 1.50 12.45
C ASN A 132 11.38 2.21 12.56
N ASN A 133 11.35 3.52 12.74
CA ASN A 133 10.13 4.27 13.06
C ASN A 133 9.69 5.17 11.91
N LEU A 134 8.55 4.88 11.32
CA LEU A 134 7.91 5.69 10.29
C LEU A 134 6.65 6.35 10.84
N GLN A 135 6.57 7.66 10.74
CA GLN A 135 5.37 8.45 10.99
C GLN A 135 4.89 9.06 9.67
N ALA A 136 3.98 8.38 8.98
CA ALA A 136 3.53 8.79 7.65
C ALA A 136 2.10 9.33 7.68
N PHE A 137 2.00 10.67 7.60
CA PHE A 137 0.76 11.44 7.61
C PHE A 137 0.70 12.46 6.46
N GLY A 138 1.64 12.41 5.54
CA GLY A 138 1.68 13.24 4.33
C GLY A 138 0.85 12.66 3.19
N SER A 139 0.72 13.42 2.12
CA SER A 139 -0.04 13.02 0.92
C SER A 139 0.88 12.59 -0.22
N VAL A 140 0.46 11.57 -0.95
CA VAL A 140 1.16 11.09 -2.16
C VAL A 140 0.18 11.02 -3.32
N ASP A 141 0.57 11.61 -4.46
CA ASP A 141 -0.11 11.49 -5.73
C ASP A 141 0.87 11.03 -6.82
N SER A 142 0.85 9.75 -7.14
CA SER A 142 1.55 9.15 -8.28
C SER A 142 0.55 8.67 -9.34
N SER A 143 -0.50 9.43 -9.59
CA SER A 143 -1.49 9.12 -10.62
C SER A 143 -0.88 9.17 -12.03
N GLY A 144 -1.51 8.47 -12.99
CA GLY A 144 -1.13 8.51 -14.39
C GLY A 144 -2.35 8.30 -15.28
N GLY A 145 -2.31 8.81 -16.51
CA GLY A 145 -3.43 8.73 -17.42
C GLY A 145 -3.71 7.31 -17.94
N ILE A 146 -2.70 6.47 -18.05
CA ILE A 146 -2.83 5.07 -18.45
C ILE A 146 -3.03 4.16 -17.23
N GLN A 147 -2.19 4.33 -16.23
CA GLN A 147 -2.18 3.52 -15.00
C GLN A 147 -1.65 4.37 -13.85
N GLY A 148 -2.21 4.20 -12.66
CA GLY A 148 -1.67 4.80 -11.45
C GLY A 148 -0.32 4.22 -11.08
N GLY A 149 0.47 4.98 -10.35
CA GLY A 149 1.74 4.55 -9.81
C GLY A 149 1.61 3.85 -8.46
N GLU A 150 2.71 3.83 -7.74
CA GLU A 150 2.84 3.05 -6.51
C GLU A 150 3.34 3.92 -5.35
N TRP A 151 2.78 3.73 -4.18
CA TRP A 151 3.29 4.24 -2.92
C TRP A 151 3.68 3.12 -1.98
N LEU A 152 4.96 3.04 -1.65
CA LEU A 152 5.54 2.06 -0.74
C LEU A 152 5.83 2.69 0.62
N LEU A 153 5.44 1.97 1.69
CA LEU A 153 5.74 2.29 3.09
C LEU A 153 6.33 1.04 3.75
N ASP A 154 7.57 1.13 4.24
CA ASP A 154 8.31 -0.03 4.76
C ASP A 154 8.98 0.28 6.12
N PRO A 155 8.23 0.29 7.23
CA PRO A 155 8.78 0.32 8.59
C PRO A 155 8.99 -1.08 9.18
N ALA A 156 9.57 -1.16 10.40
CA ALA A 156 9.74 -2.40 11.14
C ALA A 156 8.42 -3.05 11.57
N ASN A 157 7.66 -2.41 12.45
CA ASN A 157 6.26 -2.75 12.78
C ASN A 157 5.39 -1.54 12.46
N VAL A 158 4.12 -1.75 12.12
CA VAL A 158 3.27 -0.61 11.78
C VAL A 158 1.84 -0.75 12.28
N GLU A 159 1.30 0.36 12.75
CA GLU A 159 -0.11 0.52 13.03
C GLU A 159 -0.75 1.51 12.05
N LEU A 160 -1.80 1.10 11.35
CA LEU A 160 -2.63 1.96 10.51
C LEU A 160 -3.68 2.62 11.40
N VAL A 161 -3.51 3.93 11.62
CA VAL A 161 -4.27 4.68 12.64
C VAL A 161 -5.20 5.72 12.04
N SER A 162 -6.19 6.15 12.82
CA SER A 162 -6.99 7.31 12.47
C SER A 162 -6.13 8.58 12.55
N GLY A 163 -6.35 9.50 11.63
CA GLY A 163 -5.64 10.77 11.60
C GLY A 163 -5.06 11.07 10.23
N SER A 164 -4.77 12.34 10.02
CA SER A 164 -4.23 12.87 8.76
C SER A 164 -3.03 13.79 8.96
N SER A 165 -2.56 13.95 10.20
CA SER A 165 -1.43 14.82 10.49
C SER A 165 -0.69 14.40 11.75
N ASN A 166 0.62 14.57 11.74
CA ASN A 166 1.46 14.45 12.92
C ASN A 166 1.71 15.86 13.48
N THR A 167 1.06 16.20 14.60
CA THR A 167 1.09 17.55 15.19
C THR A 167 2.27 17.80 16.13
N ASN A 168 3.11 16.80 16.37
CA ASN A 168 4.12 16.86 17.43
C ASN A 168 5.54 17.13 16.93
N VAL A 169 5.71 17.53 15.68
CA VAL A 169 7.03 17.70 15.07
C VAL A 169 7.35 19.18 14.91
N ASN A 170 8.04 19.75 15.88
CA ASN A 170 8.62 21.09 15.74
C ASN A 170 9.80 21.34 16.70
N GLY A 171 10.69 22.21 16.31
CA GLY A 171 11.76 22.76 17.16
C GLY A 171 12.74 21.69 17.68
N ALA A 172 13.00 21.68 18.98
CA ALA A 172 14.02 20.84 19.61
C ALA A 172 13.79 19.32 19.48
N ASN A 173 12.56 18.90 19.13
CA ASN A 173 12.18 17.50 18.98
C ASN A 173 12.01 17.05 17.52
N LEU A 174 12.49 17.84 16.56
CA LEU A 174 12.29 17.60 15.13
C LEU A 174 12.64 16.17 14.70
N PHE A 175 13.75 15.65 15.20
CA PHE A 175 14.25 14.32 14.86
C PHE A 175 13.92 13.25 15.93
N THR A 176 12.86 13.44 16.69
CA THR A 176 12.43 12.47 17.70
C THR A 176 11.01 12.02 17.39
N PRO A 177 10.74 10.70 17.29
CA PRO A 177 9.41 10.20 17.03
C PRO A 177 8.41 10.60 18.10
N SER A 178 7.19 10.94 17.69
CA SER A 178 6.09 11.25 18.59
C SER A 178 5.41 10.02 19.19
N ALA A 179 5.61 8.86 18.57
CA ALA A 179 5.14 7.54 19.02
C ALA A 179 6.30 6.54 19.03
N SER A 180 6.21 5.53 19.91
CA SER A 180 7.26 4.51 20.04
C SER A 180 7.28 3.49 18.89
N GLY A 181 6.17 3.36 18.12
CA GLY A 181 6.05 2.49 16.97
C GLY A 181 5.73 3.30 15.71
N ALA A 182 5.92 2.67 14.55
CA ALA A 182 5.56 3.29 13.29
C ALA A 182 4.03 3.44 13.16
N GLN A 183 3.59 4.57 12.63
CA GLN A 183 2.19 4.88 12.40
C GLN A 183 1.96 5.45 11.00
N ILE A 184 0.93 4.97 10.34
CA ILE A 184 0.48 5.47 9.03
C ILE A 184 -0.96 5.95 9.16
N GLY A 185 -1.25 7.18 8.75
CA GLY A 185 -2.59 7.73 8.74
C GLY A 185 -3.46 7.08 7.66
N VAL A 186 -4.56 6.42 8.03
CA VAL A 186 -5.47 5.80 7.04
C VAL A 186 -6.08 6.81 6.09
N ALA A 187 -6.28 8.06 6.52
CA ALA A 187 -6.78 9.12 5.64
C ALA A 187 -5.85 9.39 4.45
N ASN A 188 -4.55 9.24 4.64
CA ASN A 188 -3.54 9.43 3.60
C ASN A 188 -3.47 8.23 2.65
N ILE A 189 -3.63 6.99 3.17
CA ILE A 189 -3.82 5.79 2.35
C ILE A 189 -5.07 5.95 1.45
N VAL A 190 -6.19 6.37 2.03
CA VAL A 190 -7.44 6.61 1.28
C VAL A 190 -7.23 7.67 0.21
N SER A 191 -6.63 8.80 0.55
CA SER A 191 -6.33 9.86 -0.41
C SER A 191 -5.47 9.38 -1.58
N ALA A 192 -4.45 8.57 -1.31
CA ALA A 192 -3.59 7.99 -2.33
C ALA A 192 -4.37 7.04 -3.25
N LEU A 193 -5.18 6.12 -2.71
CA LEU A 193 -6.03 5.22 -3.49
C LEU A 193 -7.03 5.99 -4.37
N GLU A 194 -7.62 7.06 -3.84
CA GLU A 194 -8.59 7.92 -4.55
C GLU A 194 -7.93 8.74 -5.65
N SER A 195 -6.71 9.21 -5.44
CA SER A 195 -5.88 9.89 -6.46
C SER A 195 -5.42 8.95 -7.58
N GLY A 196 -5.51 7.64 -7.38
CA GLY A 196 -5.24 6.67 -8.44
C GLY A 196 -4.01 5.81 -8.20
N ASN A 197 -3.39 5.88 -7.02
CA ASN A 197 -2.22 5.07 -6.67
C ASN A 197 -2.62 3.66 -6.22
N ASN A 198 -1.71 2.71 -6.37
CA ASN A 198 -1.70 1.50 -5.57
C ASN A 198 -0.86 1.74 -4.30
N VAL A 199 -1.27 1.17 -3.18
CA VAL A 199 -0.61 1.37 -1.89
C VAL A 199 -0.08 0.05 -1.35
N TYR A 200 1.20 0.04 -1.00
CA TYR A 200 1.91 -1.11 -0.45
C TYR A 200 2.48 -0.76 0.92
N VAL A 201 2.03 -1.46 1.94
CA VAL A 201 2.58 -1.36 3.30
C VAL A 201 3.30 -2.67 3.59
N THR A 202 4.60 -2.60 3.86
CA THR A 202 5.41 -3.79 4.15
C THR A 202 6.25 -3.61 5.40
N THR A 203 6.66 -4.70 6.02
CA THR A 203 7.57 -4.70 7.18
C THR A 203 8.78 -5.60 6.93
N GLN A 204 9.15 -5.78 5.65
CA GLN A 204 10.19 -6.76 5.27
C GLN A 204 11.62 -6.28 5.49
N ASN A 205 11.86 -4.98 5.53
CA ASN A 205 13.20 -4.40 5.72
C ASN A 205 13.42 -3.79 7.09
N GLY A 206 12.49 -4.00 8.03
CA GLY A 206 12.61 -3.54 9.39
C GLY A 206 13.80 -4.16 10.14
N ASP A 207 14.08 -3.63 11.32
CA ASP A 207 15.10 -4.17 12.19
C ASP A 207 14.72 -5.60 12.63
N VAL A 208 15.69 -6.51 12.62
CA VAL A 208 15.53 -7.88 13.11
C VAL A 208 15.16 -7.98 14.61
N ALA A 209 15.22 -6.87 15.34
CA ALA A 209 14.79 -6.78 16.72
C ALA A 209 13.27 -6.69 16.90
N GLU A 210 12.52 -6.31 15.84
CA GLU A 210 11.06 -6.21 15.86
C GLU A 210 10.43 -7.37 15.07
N ALA A 211 9.20 -7.72 15.45
CA ALA A 211 8.53 -8.88 14.87
C ALA A 211 8.11 -8.68 13.40
N GLY A 212 7.92 -7.44 12.97
CA GLY A 212 7.46 -7.14 11.60
C GLY A 212 5.95 -7.31 11.43
N THR A 213 5.16 -6.79 12.36
CA THR A 213 3.69 -6.89 12.34
C THR A 213 3.03 -5.69 11.67
N ILE A 214 1.84 -5.92 11.09
CA ILE A 214 0.96 -4.87 10.58
C ILE A 214 -0.38 -4.96 11.33
N THR A 215 -0.81 -3.83 11.94
CA THR A 215 -2.11 -3.74 12.61
C THR A 215 -2.96 -2.67 11.93
N VAL A 216 -4.15 -3.04 11.46
CA VAL A 216 -5.16 -2.10 10.96
C VAL A 216 -6.08 -1.74 12.11
N SER A 217 -5.86 -0.58 12.74
CA SER A 217 -6.62 -0.10 13.90
C SER A 217 -7.71 0.92 13.55
N ALA A 218 -7.70 1.43 12.31
CA ALA A 218 -8.70 2.38 11.83
C ALA A 218 -9.24 1.97 10.47
N ALA A 219 -10.51 2.30 10.21
CA ALA A 219 -11.19 1.91 8.99
C ALA A 219 -10.60 2.59 7.75
N ILE A 220 -10.39 1.80 6.69
CA ILE A 220 -9.96 2.24 5.37
C ILE A 220 -11.20 2.22 4.47
N SER A 221 -11.75 3.40 4.13
CA SER A 221 -12.93 3.51 3.28
C SER A 221 -12.58 4.34 2.05
N SER A 222 -12.40 3.68 0.90
CA SER A 222 -11.90 4.31 -0.32
C SER A 222 -12.96 4.45 -1.40
N GLY A 223 -13.10 5.67 -1.93
CA GLY A 223 -13.93 6.03 -3.09
C GLY A 223 -13.18 6.04 -4.42
N ASN A 224 -12.15 5.24 -4.57
CA ASN A 224 -11.24 5.19 -5.71
C ASN A 224 -11.93 5.27 -7.09
N SER A 225 -11.30 5.96 -8.04
CA SER A 225 -11.85 6.24 -9.38
C SER A 225 -11.71 5.08 -10.39
N GLY A 226 -10.95 4.05 -10.06
CA GLY A 226 -10.73 2.84 -10.87
C GLY A 226 -10.34 1.67 -9.99
N THR A 227 -9.96 0.54 -10.56
CA THR A 227 -9.42 -0.58 -9.79
C THR A 227 -8.09 -0.19 -9.15
N ARG A 228 -7.92 -0.42 -7.84
CA ARG A 228 -6.70 -0.14 -7.08
C ARG A 228 -6.33 -1.34 -6.23
N ASP A 229 -5.06 -1.39 -5.86
CA ASP A 229 -4.51 -2.42 -5.00
C ASP A 229 -4.11 -1.82 -3.65
N LEU A 230 -4.57 -2.44 -2.57
CA LEU A 230 -4.07 -2.27 -1.22
C LEU A 230 -3.38 -3.57 -0.80
N VAL A 231 -2.08 -3.51 -0.63
CA VAL A 231 -1.27 -4.66 -0.26
C VAL A 231 -0.65 -4.43 1.10
N LEU A 232 -0.94 -5.29 2.04
CA LEU A 232 -0.30 -5.36 3.35
C LEU A 232 0.58 -6.60 3.38
N PHE A 233 1.89 -6.41 3.62
CA PHE A 233 2.85 -7.50 3.57
C PHE A 233 3.73 -7.51 4.83
N ALA A 234 3.40 -8.36 5.79
CA ALA A 234 4.10 -8.48 7.06
C ALA A 234 5.16 -9.59 7.04
N SER A 235 6.31 -9.35 7.66
CA SER A 235 7.30 -10.40 7.93
C SER A 235 6.91 -11.29 9.12
N GLU A 236 5.91 -10.91 9.90
CA GLU A 236 5.23 -11.75 10.90
C GLU A 236 3.70 -11.67 10.69
N ASP A 237 2.96 -11.05 11.59
CA ASP A 237 1.50 -11.13 11.62
C ASP A 237 0.80 -9.91 10.97
N ILE A 238 -0.40 -10.14 10.46
CA ILE A 238 -1.35 -9.08 10.10
C ILE A 238 -2.61 -9.22 10.96
N THR A 239 -2.93 -8.15 11.69
CA THR A 239 -4.16 -8.06 12.48
C THR A 239 -5.05 -6.95 11.92
N VAL A 240 -6.23 -7.29 11.45
CA VAL A 240 -7.22 -6.32 10.95
C VAL A 240 -8.31 -6.18 12.00
N ASN A 241 -8.36 -5.01 12.65
CA ASN A 241 -9.33 -4.68 13.71
C ASN A 241 -10.36 -3.64 13.27
N ALA A 242 -10.29 -3.18 12.02
CA ALA A 242 -11.22 -2.20 11.47
C ALA A 242 -11.50 -2.50 10.00
N ASP A 243 -12.61 -2.00 9.48
CA ASP A 243 -13.11 -2.30 8.15
C ASP A 243 -12.18 -1.83 7.03
N ILE A 244 -12.16 -2.61 5.94
CA ILE A 244 -11.55 -2.19 4.68
C ILE A 244 -12.65 -2.20 3.61
N THR A 245 -13.06 -1.02 3.16
CA THR A 245 -14.25 -0.86 2.34
C THR A 245 -13.97 -0.06 1.07
N ALA A 246 -14.24 -0.66 -0.07
CA ALA A 246 -14.40 0.06 -1.33
C ALA A 246 -15.82 0.66 -1.39
N THR A 247 -15.96 1.94 -1.75
CA THR A 247 -17.27 2.61 -1.83
C THR A 247 -17.68 3.01 -3.24
N ASN A 248 -16.74 3.04 -4.19
CA ASN A 248 -17.03 3.48 -5.56
C ASN A 248 -16.60 2.48 -6.64
N ASN A 249 -15.36 2.08 -6.69
CA ASN A 249 -14.84 1.09 -7.64
C ASN A 249 -14.10 -0.02 -6.93
N LYS A 250 -13.65 -1.01 -7.69
CA LYS A 250 -12.96 -2.19 -7.19
C LYS A 250 -11.71 -1.83 -6.39
N LEU A 251 -11.58 -2.41 -5.22
CA LEU A 251 -10.37 -2.42 -4.43
C LEU A 251 -9.90 -3.87 -4.27
N ASN A 252 -8.77 -4.22 -4.84
CA ASN A 252 -8.15 -5.49 -4.52
C ASN A 252 -7.45 -5.35 -3.16
N VAL A 253 -7.69 -6.29 -2.27
CA VAL A 253 -7.08 -6.32 -0.94
C VAL A 253 -6.24 -7.58 -0.83
N THR A 254 -4.95 -7.40 -0.59
CA THR A 254 -4.01 -8.50 -0.42
C THR A 254 -3.37 -8.43 0.96
N LEU A 255 -3.54 -9.48 1.74
CA LEU A 255 -2.92 -9.66 3.05
C LEU A 255 -1.89 -10.79 2.93
N ARG A 256 -0.61 -10.44 2.99
CA ARG A 256 0.50 -11.40 2.97
C ARG A 256 1.24 -11.35 4.28
N ALA A 257 1.34 -12.47 4.95
CA ALA A 257 2.06 -12.57 6.22
C ALA A 257 2.94 -13.81 6.22
N GLN A 258 4.12 -13.71 6.84
CA GLN A 258 4.90 -14.90 7.17
C GLN A 258 4.38 -15.60 8.43
N GLY A 259 3.72 -14.85 9.29
CA GLY A 259 2.98 -15.33 10.46
C GLY A 259 1.49 -15.45 10.20
N ASP A 260 0.70 -15.14 11.19
CA ASP A 260 -0.76 -15.29 11.15
C ASP A 260 -1.45 -14.07 10.54
N VAL A 261 -2.61 -14.30 9.90
CA VAL A 261 -3.54 -13.25 9.47
C VAL A 261 -4.84 -13.39 10.23
N SER A 262 -5.28 -12.32 10.89
CA SER A 262 -6.53 -12.33 11.68
C SER A 262 -7.46 -11.18 11.31
N LEU A 263 -8.75 -11.49 11.14
CA LEU A 263 -9.84 -10.52 11.08
C LEU A 263 -10.57 -10.48 12.41
N GLY A 264 -10.56 -9.34 13.08
CA GLY A 264 -11.19 -9.13 14.39
C GLY A 264 -12.72 -9.18 14.35
N ALA A 265 -13.33 -9.07 15.52
CA ALA A 265 -14.78 -9.07 15.65
C ALA A 265 -15.43 -7.85 15.00
N GLY A 266 -16.42 -8.08 14.17
CA GLY A 266 -17.18 -7.03 13.46
C GLY A 266 -16.43 -6.38 12.30
N VAL A 267 -15.31 -6.95 11.87
CA VAL A 267 -14.56 -6.42 10.73
C VAL A 267 -15.19 -6.84 9.42
N ASP A 268 -15.51 -5.88 8.57
CA ASP A 268 -16.03 -6.10 7.24
C ASP A 268 -15.00 -5.74 6.16
N ILE A 269 -14.71 -6.70 5.27
CA ILE A 269 -13.90 -6.47 4.06
C ILE A 269 -14.86 -6.39 2.88
N THR A 270 -15.00 -5.20 2.26
CA THR A 270 -15.87 -4.99 1.11
C THR A 270 -15.08 -4.45 -0.08
N THR A 271 -15.03 -5.19 -1.20
CA THR A 271 -14.14 -4.87 -2.32
C THR A 271 -14.85 -4.40 -3.60
N LEU A 272 -16.18 -4.41 -3.66
CA LEU A 272 -17.01 -4.06 -4.83
C LEU A 272 -16.61 -4.80 -6.12
N GLY A 273 -16.32 -6.10 -6.01
CA GLY A 273 -15.88 -6.94 -7.12
C GLY A 273 -14.37 -6.92 -7.36
N GLY A 274 -13.59 -6.30 -6.51
CA GLY A 274 -12.15 -6.53 -6.39
C GLY A 274 -11.85 -7.86 -5.70
N ASP A 275 -10.66 -8.37 -5.88
CA ASP A 275 -10.23 -9.63 -5.29
C ASP A 275 -9.79 -9.45 -3.83
N PHE A 276 -10.02 -10.48 -3.01
CA PHE A 276 -9.46 -10.59 -1.68
C PHE A 276 -8.52 -11.79 -1.62
N LEU A 277 -7.25 -11.52 -1.30
CA LEU A 277 -6.21 -12.52 -1.25
C LEU A 277 -5.56 -12.56 0.14
N VAL A 278 -5.58 -13.72 0.77
CA VAL A 278 -4.69 -14.06 1.88
C VAL A 278 -3.74 -15.14 1.40
N SER A 279 -2.46 -14.85 1.38
CA SER A 279 -1.45 -15.82 0.95
C SER A 279 -0.17 -15.66 1.73
N GLY A 280 0.64 -16.71 1.71
CA GLY A 280 2.03 -16.61 2.09
C GLY A 280 2.86 -15.84 1.08
N ALA A 281 4.06 -15.52 1.48
CA ALA A 281 4.96 -14.64 0.74
C ALA A 281 5.63 -15.28 -0.51
N ASN A 282 5.38 -16.55 -0.82
CA ASN A 282 6.02 -17.28 -1.94
C ASN A 282 5.37 -17.07 -3.31
N ASP A 283 4.44 -16.12 -3.45
CA ASP A 283 3.86 -15.88 -4.76
C ASP A 283 4.83 -15.02 -5.60
N THR A 284 5.36 -15.64 -6.66
CA THR A 284 6.43 -15.12 -7.53
C THR A 284 6.07 -13.87 -8.36
N GLY A 285 4.97 -13.21 -8.03
CA GLY A 285 4.51 -11.96 -8.66
C GLY A 285 4.66 -10.71 -7.81
N ALA A 286 5.29 -10.79 -6.64
CA ALA A 286 5.41 -9.63 -5.77
C ALA A 286 6.45 -8.63 -6.27
N VAL A 287 6.08 -7.37 -6.28
CA VAL A 287 6.96 -6.21 -6.57
C VAL A 287 8.18 -6.17 -5.63
N PHE A 288 8.09 -6.83 -4.49
CA PHE A 288 9.11 -6.89 -3.46
C PHE A 288 9.52 -8.35 -3.24
N GLY A 289 10.48 -8.80 -4.05
CA GLY A 289 10.99 -10.17 -4.03
C GLY A 289 11.69 -10.51 -2.71
N GLY A 290 10.99 -11.14 -1.80
CA GLY A 290 11.54 -11.84 -0.65
C GLY A 290 11.10 -13.30 -0.70
N ALA A 291 12.01 -14.24 -0.56
CA ALA A 291 11.67 -15.64 -0.39
C ALA A 291 11.11 -15.81 1.02
N ALA A 292 9.82 -15.90 1.15
CA ALA A 292 9.19 -16.18 2.41
C ALA A 292 8.10 -17.25 2.26
N ASP A 293 8.00 -18.08 3.24
CA ASP A 293 7.27 -19.32 3.23
C ASP A 293 5.91 -19.19 3.91
N GLY A 294 4.99 -18.52 3.28
CA GLY A 294 3.60 -18.71 3.59
C GLY A 294 3.02 -18.05 4.85
N ALA A 295 1.76 -17.64 4.79
CA ALA A 295 0.99 -17.29 5.96
C ALA A 295 0.99 -18.47 6.96
N GLY A 296 1.12 -18.18 8.25
CA GLY A 296 0.83 -19.13 9.29
C GLY A 296 -0.63 -19.55 9.21
N SER A 297 -1.43 -19.19 10.18
CA SER A 297 -2.87 -19.45 10.19
C SER A 297 -3.67 -18.25 9.67
N PHE A 298 -4.85 -18.51 9.11
CA PHE A 298 -5.86 -17.51 8.90
C PHE A 298 -7.02 -17.71 9.88
N THR A 299 -7.46 -16.64 10.52
CA THR A 299 -8.61 -16.67 11.41
C THR A 299 -9.52 -15.47 11.14
N SER A 300 -10.80 -15.72 10.90
CA SER A 300 -11.83 -14.67 10.91
C SER A 300 -12.82 -14.89 12.07
N SER A 301 -13.25 -13.79 12.68
CA SER A 301 -14.27 -13.81 13.74
C SER A 301 -15.63 -14.26 13.19
N SER A 302 -16.50 -14.78 14.04
CA SER A 302 -17.89 -15.13 13.68
C SER A 302 -18.78 -13.92 13.32
N THR A 303 -18.33 -12.72 13.59
CA THR A 303 -19.05 -11.48 13.27
C THR A 303 -18.35 -10.65 12.19
N SER A 304 -17.25 -11.15 11.60
CA SER A 304 -16.59 -10.52 10.47
C SER A 304 -17.19 -11.02 9.14
N THR A 305 -17.10 -10.20 8.08
CA THR A 305 -17.55 -10.61 6.75
C THR A 305 -16.50 -10.31 5.67
N ILE A 306 -16.50 -11.13 4.61
CA ILE A 306 -15.69 -10.89 3.40
C ILE A 306 -16.67 -10.80 2.22
N ILE A 307 -16.81 -9.60 1.64
CA ILE A 307 -17.77 -9.29 0.61
C ILE A 307 -17.04 -8.79 -0.64
N THR A 308 -16.89 -9.66 -1.63
CA THR A 308 -16.35 -9.31 -2.94
C THR A 308 -17.42 -9.20 -4.01
N THR A 309 -18.67 -8.97 -3.59
CA THR A 309 -19.81 -8.79 -4.49
C THR A 309 -19.55 -7.68 -5.50
N GLY A 310 -19.82 -7.94 -6.78
CA GLY A 310 -19.65 -6.95 -7.84
C GLY A 310 -20.55 -5.73 -7.62
N LYS A 311 -20.05 -4.55 -7.93
CA LYS A 311 -20.89 -3.36 -8.10
C LYS A 311 -21.75 -3.53 -9.35
N ASN A 312 -22.76 -2.68 -9.53
CA ASN A 312 -23.69 -2.70 -10.67
C ASN A 312 -22.98 -3.07 -11.99
N ASP A 313 -23.57 -4.01 -12.71
CA ASP A 313 -23.09 -4.49 -14.02
C ASP A 313 -21.70 -5.15 -14.03
N THR A 314 -21.12 -5.50 -12.87
CA THR A 314 -19.82 -6.18 -12.76
C THR A 314 -19.92 -7.55 -12.10
N ALA A 315 -18.99 -8.45 -12.42
CA ALA A 315 -18.84 -9.72 -11.74
C ALA A 315 -18.35 -9.53 -10.30
N GLY A 316 -18.61 -10.51 -9.44
CA GLY A 316 -17.97 -10.60 -8.13
C GLY A 316 -16.47 -10.85 -8.25
N GLY A 317 -15.69 -10.35 -7.29
CA GLY A 317 -14.27 -10.64 -7.16
C GLY A 317 -14.02 -12.02 -6.55
N THR A 318 -12.82 -12.54 -6.72
CA THR A 318 -12.41 -13.81 -6.13
C THR A 318 -12.02 -13.65 -4.67
N VAL A 319 -12.20 -14.70 -3.89
CA VAL A 319 -11.65 -14.85 -2.55
C VAL A 319 -10.67 -16.01 -2.58
N THR A 320 -9.42 -15.75 -2.25
CA THR A 320 -8.39 -16.77 -2.13
C THR A 320 -7.77 -16.70 -0.74
N ILE A 321 -7.86 -17.77 0.02
CA ILE A 321 -7.27 -17.89 1.36
C ILE A 321 -6.41 -19.15 1.38
N SER A 322 -5.10 -18.98 1.48
CA SER A 322 -4.19 -20.11 1.60
C SER A 322 -3.30 -19.96 2.82
N SER A 323 -3.27 -20.97 3.65
CA SER A 323 -2.23 -21.12 4.66
C SER A 323 -1.03 -21.83 4.04
N ALA A 324 0.18 -21.43 4.40
CA ALA A 324 1.37 -22.16 4.01
C ALA A 324 2.30 -22.36 5.21
N VAL A 325 3.22 -23.30 5.09
CA VAL A 325 4.16 -23.62 6.16
C VAL A 325 5.24 -22.55 6.24
N ARG A 326 5.51 -22.10 7.41
CA ARG A 326 6.72 -21.37 7.77
C ARG A 326 7.94 -22.25 7.51
N ASN A 327 8.97 -21.67 6.94
CA ASN A 327 10.23 -22.22 6.44
C ASN A 327 10.72 -23.55 7.09
N PRO A 328 11.20 -24.53 6.32
CA PRO A 328 11.65 -25.86 6.76
C PRO A 328 12.92 -25.86 7.62
N GLY A 329 13.04 -25.00 8.57
CA GLY A 329 14.16 -24.94 9.54
C GLY A 329 13.73 -24.54 10.95
N THR A 330 12.52 -24.07 11.13
CA THR A 330 11.92 -23.73 12.42
C THR A 330 10.64 -24.54 12.59
N ALA A 331 10.41 -25.05 13.78
CA ALA A 331 9.36 -26.01 14.12
C ALA A 331 8.05 -25.84 13.32
N ASN A 332 7.63 -26.90 12.62
CA ASN A 332 6.40 -27.01 11.84
C ASN A 332 5.19 -26.44 12.59
N THR A 333 4.84 -25.21 12.31
CA THR A 333 3.53 -24.71 12.65
C THR A 333 2.59 -25.06 11.49
N THR A 334 1.63 -25.94 11.73
CA THR A 334 0.58 -26.26 10.79
C THR A 334 -0.27 -25.01 10.59
N GLY A 335 -0.27 -24.45 9.38
CA GLY A 335 -1.13 -23.31 9.07
C GLY A 335 -2.60 -23.70 9.02
N ASN A 336 -3.35 -23.40 10.08
CA ASN A 336 -4.77 -23.68 10.15
C ASN A 336 -5.57 -22.54 9.50
N ILE A 337 -6.71 -22.85 8.93
CA ILE A 337 -7.68 -21.87 8.46
C ILE A 337 -8.95 -22.03 9.29
N SER A 338 -9.39 -20.93 9.91
CA SER A 338 -10.66 -20.87 10.64
C SER A 338 -11.51 -19.75 10.08
N ILE A 339 -12.58 -20.12 9.37
CA ILE A 339 -13.57 -19.19 8.85
C ILE A 339 -14.70 -19.09 9.86
N GLY A 340 -14.79 -17.94 10.53
CA GLY A 340 -15.83 -17.69 11.56
C GLY A 340 -17.07 -17.01 11.00
N GLY A 341 -16.91 -16.11 10.03
CA GLY A 341 -17.98 -15.31 9.46
C GLY A 341 -18.21 -15.57 7.96
N ASP A 342 -19.13 -14.84 7.37
CA ASP A 342 -19.62 -15.08 6.01
C ASP A 342 -18.64 -14.64 4.92
N ILE A 343 -18.66 -15.37 3.81
CA ILE A 343 -17.95 -15.01 2.57
C ILE A 343 -18.98 -14.88 1.45
N THR A 344 -19.06 -13.71 0.81
CA THR A 344 -20.01 -13.44 -0.28
C THR A 344 -19.28 -12.89 -1.50
N THR A 345 -19.38 -13.59 -2.63
CA THR A 345 -18.73 -13.23 -3.90
C THR A 345 -19.71 -13.05 -5.05
N SER A 346 -20.91 -12.57 -4.78
CA SER A 346 -22.00 -12.51 -5.75
C SER A 346 -21.74 -11.57 -6.92
N GLY A 347 -22.37 -11.86 -8.07
CA GLY A 347 -22.42 -10.92 -9.19
C GLY A 347 -23.22 -9.66 -8.82
N GLY A 348 -22.79 -8.51 -9.32
CA GLY A 348 -23.46 -7.23 -9.09
C GLY A 348 -24.80 -7.12 -9.78
N THR A 349 -25.69 -6.28 -9.25
CA THR A 349 -27.01 -6.04 -9.83
C THR A 349 -26.88 -5.51 -11.26
N VAL A 350 -27.65 -6.09 -12.19
CA VAL A 350 -27.71 -5.61 -13.58
C VAL A 350 -28.67 -4.42 -13.65
N THR A 351 -28.17 -3.25 -14.00
CA THR A 351 -28.92 -1.99 -14.03
C THR A 351 -29.31 -1.58 -15.44
N SER A 352 -28.69 -2.18 -16.47
CA SER A 352 -29.00 -1.98 -17.88
C SER A 352 -29.48 -3.30 -18.51
N SER A 353 -30.00 -3.24 -19.76
CA SER A 353 -30.39 -4.47 -20.46
C SER A 353 -29.19 -5.42 -20.63
N GLY A 354 -29.35 -6.68 -20.25
CA GLY A 354 -28.28 -7.67 -20.43
C GLY A 354 -28.39 -8.87 -19.51
N ALA A 355 -27.45 -9.80 -19.70
CA ALA A 355 -27.32 -10.99 -18.88
C ALA A 355 -26.85 -10.66 -17.47
N GLY A 356 -27.18 -11.50 -16.51
CA GLY A 356 -26.71 -11.46 -15.14
C GLY A 356 -25.17 -11.55 -15.08
N LYS A 357 -24.60 -11.07 -14.01
CA LYS A 357 -23.14 -11.07 -13.76
C LYS A 357 -22.74 -12.28 -12.93
N ALA A 358 -21.60 -12.85 -13.25
CA ALA A 358 -21.12 -14.02 -12.51
C ALA A 358 -20.73 -13.66 -11.08
N GLY A 359 -20.94 -14.61 -10.15
CA GLY A 359 -20.30 -14.60 -8.85
C GLY A 359 -18.79 -14.88 -8.98
N GLY A 360 -17.99 -14.41 -8.04
CA GLY A 360 -16.57 -14.72 -7.96
C GLY A 360 -16.34 -16.13 -7.39
N ASN A 361 -15.17 -16.68 -7.63
CA ASN A 361 -14.77 -17.96 -7.05
C ASN A 361 -14.28 -17.78 -5.60
N VAL A 362 -14.43 -18.81 -4.79
CA VAL A 362 -13.84 -18.92 -3.46
C VAL A 362 -12.88 -20.11 -3.46
N SER A 363 -11.63 -19.88 -3.09
CA SER A 363 -10.62 -20.92 -2.93
C SER A 363 -10.01 -20.84 -1.54
N ILE A 364 -10.16 -21.88 -0.75
CA ILE A 364 -9.64 -21.97 0.61
C ILE A 364 -8.78 -23.21 0.73
N GLU A 365 -7.49 -23.05 1.00
CA GLU A 365 -6.54 -24.16 1.02
C GLU A 365 -5.69 -24.15 2.29
N ALA A 366 -5.99 -25.05 3.23
CA ALA A 366 -5.13 -25.32 4.36
C ALA A 366 -4.02 -26.31 3.93
N ARG A 367 -2.77 -25.84 3.89
CA ARG A 367 -1.61 -26.64 3.42
C ARG A 367 -0.89 -27.31 4.56
N ASN A 368 -0.05 -28.32 4.23
CA ASN A 368 0.90 -28.99 5.13
C ASN A 368 0.27 -29.56 6.39
N ALA A 369 -0.80 -30.35 6.24
CA ALA A 369 -1.57 -30.96 7.33
C ALA A 369 -2.28 -29.94 8.27
N GLY A 370 -2.43 -28.69 7.84
CA GLY A 370 -3.29 -27.72 8.49
C GLY A 370 -4.77 -28.14 8.42
N THR A 371 -5.54 -27.71 9.39
CA THR A 371 -6.99 -27.94 9.45
C THR A 371 -7.74 -26.76 8.85
N LEU A 372 -8.72 -27.04 7.97
CA LEU A 372 -9.74 -26.08 7.59
C LEU A 372 -10.96 -26.27 8.50
N THR A 373 -11.35 -25.20 9.19
CA THR A 373 -12.57 -25.16 9.99
C THR A 373 -13.46 -24.04 9.48
N ILE A 374 -14.69 -24.38 9.13
CA ILE A 374 -15.75 -23.40 8.85
C ILE A 374 -16.73 -23.49 10.01
N SER A 375 -16.91 -22.37 10.71
CA SER A 375 -17.75 -22.31 11.91
C SER A 375 -19.24 -22.59 11.57
N THR A 376 -19.95 -23.16 12.50
CA THR A 376 -21.41 -23.33 12.38
C THR A 376 -22.06 -21.95 12.28
N GLY A 377 -22.77 -21.70 11.18
CA GLY A 377 -23.43 -20.43 10.90
C GLY A 377 -22.64 -19.48 9.99
N ALA A 378 -21.41 -19.83 9.58
CA ALA A 378 -20.70 -19.12 8.52
C ALA A 378 -21.15 -19.66 7.15
N ASP A 379 -21.61 -18.78 6.27
CA ASP A 379 -22.09 -19.11 4.93
C ASP A 379 -21.08 -18.67 3.85
N ILE A 380 -20.88 -19.51 2.84
CA ILE A 380 -20.13 -19.16 1.63
C ILE A 380 -21.09 -19.04 0.46
N THR A 381 -21.27 -17.82 -0.05
CA THR A 381 -22.23 -17.50 -1.11
C THR A 381 -21.51 -17.00 -2.37
N THR A 382 -21.69 -17.70 -3.51
CA THR A 382 -21.04 -17.40 -4.80
C THR A 382 -22.04 -17.22 -5.93
N THR A 383 -23.18 -16.59 -5.69
CA THR A 383 -24.29 -16.53 -6.65
C THR A 383 -24.03 -15.55 -7.80
N GLY A 384 -24.47 -15.93 -9.00
CA GLY A 384 -24.61 -14.95 -10.10
C GLY A 384 -25.84 -14.08 -9.89
N SER A 385 -25.84 -12.87 -10.46
CA SER A 385 -26.99 -11.98 -10.41
C SER A 385 -28.07 -12.37 -11.45
N ALA A 386 -29.29 -11.92 -11.22
CA ALA A 386 -30.37 -12.03 -12.20
C ALA A 386 -30.08 -11.14 -13.43
N ALA A 387 -30.63 -11.52 -14.60
CA ALA A 387 -30.68 -10.64 -15.76
C ALA A 387 -31.68 -9.50 -15.50
N HIS A 388 -31.49 -8.33 -16.12
CA HIS A 388 -32.35 -7.17 -15.92
C HIS A 388 -33.75 -7.39 -16.56
N THR A 389 -33.83 -7.47 -17.88
CA THR A 389 -35.10 -7.58 -18.61
C THR A 389 -35.17 -8.79 -19.54
N SER A 390 -34.07 -9.22 -20.06
CA SER A 390 -33.93 -10.37 -20.94
C SER A 390 -32.49 -10.87 -20.91
N GLY A 391 -32.32 -12.17 -21.03
CA GLY A 391 -31.02 -12.82 -20.99
C GLY A 391 -30.96 -13.91 -19.93
N ALA A 392 -29.85 -14.62 -19.88
CA ALA A 392 -29.57 -15.59 -18.83
C ALA A 392 -29.13 -14.89 -17.54
N GLY A 393 -29.45 -15.48 -16.39
CA GLY A 393 -28.83 -15.13 -15.13
C GLY A 393 -27.33 -15.36 -15.17
N GLY A 394 -26.56 -14.67 -14.32
CA GLY A 394 -25.13 -14.91 -14.14
C GLY A 394 -24.86 -16.29 -13.53
N ALA A 395 -23.75 -16.90 -13.89
CA ALA A 395 -23.31 -18.13 -13.26
C ALA A 395 -22.87 -17.86 -11.80
N GLY A 396 -23.09 -18.81 -10.91
CA GLY A 396 -22.41 -18.81 -9.60
C GLY A 396 -20.92 -19.06 -9.78
N GLY A 397 -20.13 -18.62 -8.82
CA GLY A 397 -18.71 -18.98 -8.74
C GLY A 397 -18.52 -20.41 -8.20
N ASN A 398 -17.31 -20.91 -8.29
CA ASN A 398 -16.90 -22.18 -7.69
C ASN A 398 -16.43 -21.98 -6.24
N VAL A 399 -16.58 -23.01 -5.42
CA VAL A 399 -16.04 -23.09 -4.05
C VAL A 399 -15.11 -24.28 -3.95
#